data_d100172e8c1f1d6d50d3c11311788f3f
#
_entry.id   d100172e8c1f1d6d50d3c11311788f3f
#
_cell.length_a   1.000
_cell.length_b   1.000
_cell.length_c   1.000
_cell.angle_alpha   90.00
_cell.angle_beta   90.00
_cell.angle_gamma   90.00
#
_symmetry.space_group_name_H-M   'P 1'
#
loop_
_entity.id
_entity.type
_entity.pdbx_description
1 polymer ?
#
loop_
_entity_poly.entity_id
_entity_poly.type
_entity_poly.pdbx_seq_one_letter_code
_entity_poly.pdbx_strand_id
1 'polypeptide(L)'
;FNSSNIKYDIFYSIMKKDDLPKKLAVFPLSNFIIFPETTVPLNIFEPRYINMVNDSIKSNKLIGMIQPKNFKGENKLSPDLHEIGCMGKITSFKETEDSRFLIELKGIIRFQIKNEIQSKNEYREYEINFENYLEDLEKKKEDLKFSDLELIFKDLKSLFEKKGFIINWKALEKQSLDETINALAM
;
A
#
# COMPACT_ATOMS: atom_id res chain seq x y z
N PHE A 1 -12.79 9.35 25.02
CA PHE A 1 -13.15 9.80 23.66
C PHE A 1 -11.96 10.56 23.08
N ASN A 2 -11.26 9.97 22.14
CA ASN A 2 -9.97 10.42 21.66
C ASN A 2 -10.16 11.42 20.50
N SER A 3 -10.03 12.72 20.81
CA SER A 3 -10.10 13.82 19.82
C SER A 3 -8.93 13.83 18.81
N SER A 4 -7.92 12.97 18.98
CA SER A 4 -6.79 12.83 18.06
C SER A 4 -7.16 12.04 16.79
N ASN A 5 -8.03 11.04 16.85
CA ASN A 5 -8.42 10.23 15.69
C ASN A 5 -9.30 11.02 14.70
N ILE A 6 -10.15 11.93 15.17
CA ILE A 6 -11.04 12.74 14.31
C ILE A 6 -10.24 13.71 13.42
N LYS A 7 -9.12 14.22 13.91
CA LYS A 7 -8.26 15.14 13.14
C LYS A 7 -7.49 14.44 12.03
N TYR A 8 -7.15 13.15 12.20
CA TYR A 8 -6.46 12.35 11.19
C TYR A 8 -7.40 11.95 10.05
N ASP A 9 -8.64 11.56 10.34
CA ASP A 9 -9.63 11.20 9.33
C ASP A 9 -10.04 12.37 8.42
N ILE A 10 -10.11 13.60 8.97
CA ILE A 10 -10.43 14.80 8.19
C ILE A 10 -9.30 15.15 7.21
N PHE A 11 -8.04 14.90 7.54
CA PHE A 11 -6.91 15.19 6.66
C PHE A 11 -6.79 14.22 5.48
N TYR A 12 -7.33 13.00 5.61
CA TYR A 12 -7.34 11.97 4.56
C TYR A 12 -8.41 12.17 3.50
N SER A 13 -9.52 12.82 3.86
CA SER A 13 -10.63 13.04 2.94
C SER A 13 -10.42 14.18 1.93
N ILE A 14 -9.22 14.78 1.88
CA ILE A 14 -9.01 16.01 1.11
C ILE A 14 -7.67 16.02 0.34
N MET A 15 -7.04 14.90 0.05
CA MET A 15 -5.92 14.93 -0.87
C MET A 15 -6.44 15.21 -2.28
N LYS A 16 -6.15 16.41 -2.80
CA LYS A 16 -6.57 16.83 -4.13
C LYS A 16 -5.47 16.48 -5.14
N LYS A 17 -5.84 16.47 -6.41
CA LYS A 17 -4.90 16.26 -7.52
C LYS A 17 -3.66 17.15 -7.43
N ASP A 18 -3.83 18.40 -7.01
CA ASP A 18 -2.75 19.39 -6.92
C ASP A 18 -1.76 19.12 -5.75
N ASP A 19 -2.17 18.29 -4.77
CA ASP A 19 -1.34 17.90 -3.63
C ASP A 19 -0.47 16.66 -3.94
N LEU A 20 -0.68 16.03 -5.09
CA LEU A 20 0.04 14.82 -5.46
C LEU A 20 1.50 15.13 -5.83
N PRO A 21 2.47 14.37 -5.30
CA PRO A 21 3.87 14.58 -5.58
C PRO A 21 4.24 14.17 -7.01
N LYS A 22 5.19 14.85 -7.63
CA LYS A 22 5.74 14.47 -8.95
C LYS A 22 6.80 13.36 -8.86
N LYS A 23 7.36 13.16 -7.69
CA LYS A 23 8.38 12.14 -7.39
C LYS A 23 8.07 11.45 -6.07
N LEU A 24 8.50 10.20 -5.96
CA LEU A 24 8.22 9.39 -4.79
C LEU A 24 9.38 8.42 -4.51
N ALA A 25 9.76 8.30 -3.24
CA ALA A 25 10.59 7.21 -2.77
C ALA A 25 9.78 5.90 -2.83
N VAL A 26 10.37 4.84 -3.38
CA VAL A 26 9.66 3.57 -3.54
C VAL A 26 10.25 2.47 -2.68
N PHE A 27 9.38 1.67 -2.11
CA PHE A 27 9.68 0.48 -1.32
C PHE A 27 9.29 -0.76 -2.12
N PRO A 28 10.26 -1.44 -2.75
CA PRO A 28 10.03 -2.71 -3.43
C PRO A 28 9.76 -3.81 -2.40
N LEU A 29 8.59 -4.42 -2.46
CA LEU A 29 8.22 -5.53 -1.60
C LEU A 29 7.60 -6.67 -2.41
N SER A 30 8.20 -7.87 -2.32
CA SER A 30 7.73 -9.05 -3.05
C SER A 30 6.52 -9.67 -2.38
N ASN A 31 5.62 -10.22 -3.20
CA ASN A 31 4.46 -10.98 -2.74
C ASN A 31 3.53 -10.17 -1.82
N PHE A 32 3.52 -8.86 -1.96
CA PHE A 32 2.68 -7.99 -1.17
C PHE A 32 2.19 -6.80 -2.01
N ILE A 33 0.90 -6.53 -1.99
CA ILE A 33 0.26 -5.41 -2.68
C ILE A 33 -0.50 -4.60 -1.65
N ILE A 34 -0.42 -3.27 -1.74
CA ILE A 34 -1.30 -2.36 -1.01
C ILE A 34 -2.30 -1.74 -1.97
N PHE A 35 -3.54 -1.58 -1.53
CA PHE A 35 -4.59 -0.91 -2.28
C PHE A 35 -4.94 0.44 -1.65
N PRO A 36 -5.55 1.38 -2.40
CA PRO A 36 -6.16 2.56 -1.82
C PRO A 36 -7.12 2.19 -0.67
N GLU A 37 -7.17 3.02 0.36
CA GLU A 37 -7.97 2.87 1.59
C GLU A 37 -7.57 1.69 2.51
N THR A 38 -6.66 0.80 2.11
CA THR A 38 -6.15 -0.27 2.99
C THR A 38 -5.02 0.23 3.89
N THR A 39 -4.89 -0.32 5.09
CA THR A 39 -3.79 -0.03 6.01
C THR A 39 -3.02 -1.32 6.29
N VAL A 40 -1.69 -1.24 6.17
CA VAL A 40 -0.82 -2.39 6.35
C VAL A 40 0.28 -2.09 7.36
N PRO A 41 0.58 -3.00 8.29
CA PRO A 41 1.72 -2.91 9.17
C PRO A 41 2.99 -3.38 8.43
N LEU A 42 4.06 -2.62 8.54
CA LEU A 42 5.36 -2.94 7.96
C LEU A 42 6.44 -2.92 9.02
N ASN A 43 7.32 -3.92 9.00
CA ASN A 43 8.52 -3.99 9.83
C ASN A 43 9.73 -3.68 8.95
N ILE A 44 10.32 -2.51 9.15
CA ILE A 44 11.43 -1.99 8.36
C ILE A 44 12.73 -2.21 9.13
N PHE A 45 13.68 -2.93 8.54
CA PHE A 45 14.95 -3.28 9.18
C PHE A 45 16.17 -3.06 8.28
N GLU A 46 15.99 -2.98 6.94
CA GLU A 46 17.10 -2.69 6.04
C GLU A 46 17.51 -1.21 6.16
N PRO A 47 18.84 -0.89 6.32
CA PRO A 47 19.31 0.48 6.53
C PRO A 47 18.78 1.49 5.49
N ARG A 48 18.79 1.11 4.21
CA ARG A 48 18.29 1.97 3.12
C ARG A 48 16.81 2.35 3.29
N TYR A 49 15.98 1.44 3.80
CA TYR A 49 14.56 1.71 4.02
C TYR A 49 14.29 2.41 5.35
N ILE A 50 15.16 2.20 6.36
CA ILE A 50 15.16 3.03 7.58
C ILE A 50 15.42 4.49 7.20
N ASN A 51 16.43 4.76 6.33
CA ASN A 51 16.72 6.10 5.83
C ASN A 51 15.53 6.69 5.06
N MET A 52 14.92 5.89 4.17
CA MET A 52 13.72 6.29 3.42
C MET A 52 12.57 6.72 4.34
N VAL A 53 12.27 5.92 5.36
CA VAL A 53 11.19 6.22 6.32
C VAL A 53 11.52 7.48 7.11
N ASN A 54 12.76 7.64 7.60
CA ASN A 54 13.20 8.84 8.30
C ASN A 54 13.04 10.10 7.47
N ASP A 55 13.43 10.06 6.19
CA ASP A 55 13.30 11.21 5.29
C ASP A 55 11.84 11.49 4.95
N SER A 56 11.04 10.44 4.78
CA SER A 56 9.59 10.58 4.56
C SER A 56 8.88 11.20 5.76
N ILE A 57 9.21 10.80 6.99
CA ILE A 57 8.62 11.37 8.21
C ILE A 57 8.95 12.87 8.36
N LYS A 58 10.15 13.28 7.97
CA LYS A 58 10.58 14.69 8.00
C LYS A 58 9.91 15.55 6.92
N SER A 59 9.27 14.94 5.93
CA SER A 59 8.64 15.62 4.80
C SER A 59 7.12 15.46 4.81
N ASN A 60 6.59 14.73 3.86
CA ASN A 60 5.15 14.56 3.62
C ASN A 60 4.59 13.22 4.12
N LYS A 61 5.43 12.34 4.63
CA LYS A 61 5.11 10.98 5.11
C LYS A 61 4.60 10.04 4.00
N LEU A 62 4.93 10.31 2.74
CA LEU A 62 4.50 9.52 1.60
C LEU A 62 5.61 8.59 1.12
N ILE A 63 5.27 7.33 0.87
CA ILE A 63 6.12 6.33 0.22
C ILE A 63 5.30 5.53 -0.77
N GLY A 64 5.94 5.01 -1.82
CA GLY A 64 5.31 4.15 -2.81
C GLY A 64 5.63 2.69 -2.57
N MET A 65 4.63 1.84 -2.44
CA MET A 65 4.85 0.39 -2.49
C MET A 65 4.72 -0.11 -3.91
N ILE A 66 5.66 -0.96 -4.33
CA ILE A 66 5.70 -1.52 -5.67
C ILE A 66 6.31 -2.92 -5.66
N GLN A 67 5.87 -3.79 -6.56
CA GLN A 67 6.43 -5.13 -6.66
C GLN A 67 7.63 -5.19 -7.61
N PRO A 68 8.68 -5.95 -7.30
CA PRO A 68 9.72 -6.32 -8.24
C PRO A 68 9.21 -7.34 -9.27
N LYS A 69 9.64 -7.22 -10.54
CA LYS A 69 9.19 -8.08 -11.65
C LYS A 69 9.64 -9.53 -11.56
N ASN A 70 10.83 -9.79 -11.04
CA ASN A 70 11.39 -11.16 -10.96
C ASN A 70 12.23 -11.33 -9.70
N PHE A 71 11.96 -12.44 -9.00
CA PHE A 71 12.71 -12.87 -7.81
C PHE A 71 13.43 -14.20 -8.04
N LYS A 72 13.62 -14.64 -9.32
CA LYS A 72 14.35 -15.88 -9.59
C LYS A 72 15.86 -15.61 -9.63
N GLY A 73 16.50 -15.80 -8.45
CA GLY A 73 17.86 -16.30 -8.38
C GLY A 73 19.02 -15.36 -8.70
N GLU A 74 18.81 -14.10 -9.02
CA GLU A 74 19.90 -13.15 -9.18
C GLU A 74 19.90 -12.16 -8.01
N ASN A 75 21.04 -12.09 -7.31
CA ASN A 75 21.38 -11.10 -6.28
C ASN A 75 21.44 -9.67 -6.90
N LYS A 76 20.36 -9.18 -7.46
CA LYS A 76 20.29 -7.79 -7.89
C LYS A 76 19.86 -6.95 -6.69
N LEU A 77 20.79 -6.17 -6.16
CA LEU A 77 20.52 -5.09 -5.19
C LEU A 77 19.44 -4.10 -5.69
N SER A 78 19.17 -4.11 -6.99
CA SER A 78 18.20 -3.25 -7.66
C SER A 78 17.40 -4.06 -8.69
N PRO A 79 16.35 -4.80 -8.27
CA PRO A 79 15.51 -5.56 -9.19
C PRO A 79 14.69 -4.61 -10.09
N ASP A 80 14.34 -5.11 -11.29
CA ASP A 80 13.36 -4.43 -12.14
C ASP A 80 12.01 -4.38 -11.43
N LEU A 81 11.31 -3.25 -11.52
CA LEU A 81 10.03 -3.04 -10.87
C LEU A 81 8.87 -3.20 -11.85
N HIS A 82 7.70 -3.59 -11.33
CA HIS A 82 6.46 -3.42 -12.07
C HIS A 82 6.20 -1.93 -12.28
N GLU A 83 5.39 -1.60 -13.28
CA GLU A 83 5.14 -0.20 -13.63
C GLU A 83 4.17 0.48 -12.67
N ILE A 84 3.28 -0.29 -12.05
CA ILE A 84 2.20 0.20 -11.21
C ILE A 84 2.48 -0.15 -9.76
N GLY A 85 2.37 0.85 -8.89
CA GLY A 85 2.42 0.72 -7.43
C GLY A 85 1.28 1.50 -6.79
N CYS A 86 1.27 1.52 -5.47
CA CYS A 86 0.34 2.32 -4.69
C CYS A 86 1.10 3.21 -3.71
N MET A 87 0.80 4.51 -3.76
CA MET A 87 1.30 5.49 -2.80
C MET A 87 0.52 5.37 -1.50
N GLY A 88 1.25 5.27 -0.41
CA GLY A 88 0.69 5.27 0.92
C GLY A 88 1.28 6.36 1.80
N LYS A 89 0.56 6.68 2.87
CA LYS A 89 1.00 7.60 3.93
C LYS A 89 1.30 6.85 5.21
N ILE A 90 2.44 7.16 5.81
CA ILE A 90 2.80 6.66 7.13
C ILE A 90 1.88 7.29 8.16
N THR A 91 1.02 6.48 8.79
CA THR A 91 0.03 6.90 9.79
C THR A 91 0.49 6.65 11.22
N SER A 92 1.32 5.64 11.41
CA SER A 92 1.89 5.28 12.69
C SER A 92 3.37 4.96 12.53
N PHE A 93 4.16 5.29 13.52
CA PHE A 93 5.60 5.05 13.55
C PHE A 93 6.02 4.70 14.98
N LYS A 94 6.80 3.63 15.10
CA LYS A 94 7.43 3.22 16.34
C LYS A 94 8.81 2.65 16.04
N GLU A 95 9.83 3.20 16.69
CA GLU A 95 11.16 2.58 16.73
C GLU A 95 11.19 1.51 17.82
N THR A 96 11.76 0.35 17.50
CA THR A 96 11.93 -0.77 18.43
C THR A 96 13.34 -0.73 19.06
N GLU A 97 13.53 -1.46 20.16
CA GLU A 97 14.81 -1.51 20.88
C GLU A 97 15.97 -2.04 20.03
N ASP A 98 15.67 -2.85 19.01
CA ASP A 98 16.63 -3.39 18.04
C ASP A 98 16.80 -2.52 16.79
N SER A 99 16.43 -1.23 16.88
CA SER A 99 16.57 -0.22 15.82
C SER A 99 15.81 -0.54 14.53
N ARG A 100 14.73 -1.32 14.60
CA ARG A 100 13.77 -1.51 13.51
C ARG A 100 12.67 -0.48 13.61
N PHE A 101 12.00 -0.25 12.49
CA PHE A 101 10.84 0.63 12.45
C PHE A 101 9.57 -0.17 12.19
N LEU A 102 8.62 -0.08 13.12
CA LEU A 102 7.26 -0.55 12.90
C LEU A 102 6.43 0.64 12.43
N ILE A 103 5.90 0.56 11.22
CA ILE A 103 5.06 1.61 10.65
C ILE A 103 3.71 1.03 10.23
N GLU A 104 2.69 1.88 10.24
CA GLU A 104 1.44 1.62 9.52
C GLU A 104 1.42 2.49 8.28
N LEU A 105 1.21 1.86 7.13
CA LEU A 105 1.10 2.53 5.85
C LEU A 105 -0.33 2.43 5.34
N LYS A 106 -1.01 3.57 5.19
CA LYS A 106 -2.34 3.64 4.58
C LYS A 106 -2.22 3.98 3.11
N GLY A 107 -2.71 3.10 2.23
CA GLY A 107 -2.79 3.32 0.79
C GLY A 107 -3.72 4.47 0.44
N ILE A 108 -3.33 5.28 -0.54
CA ILE A 108 -4.06 6.47 -0.97
C ILE A 108 -4.49 6.36 -2.42
N ILE A 109 -3.54 6.14 -3.32
CA ILE A 109 -3.76 6.19 -4.77
C ILE A 109 -2.72 5.35 -5.50
N ARG A 110 -3.12 4.66 -6.56
CA ARG A 110 -2.20 3.98 -7.47
C ARG A 110 -1.38 5.00 -8.26
N PHE A 111 -0.18 4.62 -8.62
CA PHE A 111 0.69 5.43 -9.48
C PHE A 111 1.39 4.55 -10.52
N GLN A 112 1.82 5.18 -11.60
CA GLN A 112 2.72 4.58 -12.58
C GLN A 112 4.10 5.22 -12.46
N ILE A 113 5.16 4.40 -12.37
CA ILE A 113 6.54 4.87 -12.44
C ILE A 113 6.88 5.30 -13.86
N LYS A 114 7.70 6.35 -13.98
CA LYS A 114 8.28 6.83 -15.25
C LYS A 114 9.79 6.58 -15.24
N ASN A 115 10.56 7.55 -14.86
CA ASN A 115 12.00 7.50 -14.86
C ASN A 115 12.54 7.34 -13.45
N GLU A 116 13.55 6.49 -13.28
CA GLU A 116 14.29 6.44 -12.03
C GLU A 116 15.15 7.69 -11.88
N ILE A 117 15.06 8.31 -10.72
CA ILE A 117 15.81 9.53 -10.40
C ILE A 117 17.16 9.11 -9.83
N GLN A 118 18.24 9.56 -10.44
CA GLN A 118 19.57 9.40 -9.84
C GLN A 118 19.67 10.30 -8.61
N SER A 119 19.69 9.71 -7.43
CA SER A 119 19.86 10.42 -6.17
C SER A 119 21.08 9.89 -5.40
N LYS A 120 21.52 10.62 -4.38
CA LYS A 120 22.57 10.17 -3.44
C LYS A 120 22.02 9.23 -2.36
N ASN A 121 20.70 9.00 -2.36
CA ASN A 121 20.03 8.16 -1.39
C ASN A 121 20.28 6.68 -1.70
N GLU A 122 20.37 5.87 -0.66
CA GLU A 122 20.51 4.42 -0.78
C GLU A 122 19.21 3.71 -1.22
N TYR A 123 18.07 4.43 -1.14
CA TYR A 123 16.76 3.98 -1.62
C TYR A 123 16.42 4.61 -2.97
N ARG A 124 15.52 3.97 -3.70
CA ARG A 124 15.16 4.38 -5.07
C ARG A 124 14.04 5.42 -5.05
N GLU A 125 14.16 6.40 -5.93
CA GLU A 125 13.14 7.42 -6.18
C GLU A 125 12.76 7.42 -7.67
N TYR A 126 11.49 7.67 -7.93
CA TYR A 126 10.96 7.72 -9.30
C TYR A 126 10.15 8.97 -9.55
N GLU A 127 10.21 9.48 -10.79
CA GLU A 127 9.15 10.29 -11.34
C GLU A 127 7.91 9.42 -11.51
N ILE A 128 6.75 9.94 -11.09
CA ILE A 128 5.50 9.19 -11.05
C ILE A 128 4.36 9.93 -11.72
N ASN A 129 3.36 9.17 -12.17
CA ASN A 129 2.13 9.68 -12.77
C ASN A 129 0.90 9.05 -12.11
N PHE A 130 -0.13 9.87 -11.86
CA PHE A 130 -1.39 9.47 -11.25
C PHE A 130 -2.60 9.60 -12.20
N GLU A 131 -2.42 10.10 -13.43
CA GLU A 131 -3.54 10.49 -14.31
C GLU A 131 -4.57 9.38 -14.52
N ASN A 132 -4.12 8.14 -14.64
CA ASN A 132 -4.99 6.99 -14.87
C ASN A 132 -5.69 6.48 -13.60
N TYR A 133 -5.42 7.07 -12.43
CA TYR A 133 -5.86 6.56 -11.13
C TYR A 133 -6.49 7.63 -10.23
N LEU A 134 -6.83 8.79 -10.79
CA LEU A 134 -7.42 9.91 -10.02
C LEU A 134 -8.74 9.52 -9.36
N GLU A 135 -9.44 8.54 -9.91
CA GLU A 135 -10.67 7.98 -9.34
C GLU A 135 -10.46 7.32 -7.97
N ASP A 136 -9.22 6.88 -7.64
CA ASP A 136 -8.90 6.31 -6.33
C ASP A 136 -9.04 7.34 -5.19
N LEU A 137 -9.00 8.65 -5.51
CA LEU A 137 -9.22 9.73 -4.54
C LEU A 137 -10.71 10.01 -4.29
N GLU A 138 -11.58 9.51 -5.16
CA GLU A 138 -13.02 9.70 -5.04
C GLU A 138 -13.60 8.57 -4.17
N LYS A 139 -14.28 8.94 -3.09
CA LYS A 139 -15.04 7.97 -2.29
C LYS A 139 -16.26 7.52 -3.11
N LYS A 140 -16.11 6.49 -3.91
CA LYS A 140 -17.26 5.83 -4.54
C LYS A 140 -18.05 5.12 -3.44
N LYS A 141 -19.24 5.61 -3.14
CA LYS A 141 -20.27 4.83 -2.46
C LYS A 141 -20.90 3.91 -3.50
N GLU A 142 -20.26 2.81 -3.80
CA GLU A 142 -20.95 1.74 -4.51
C GLU A 142 -21.69 0.92 -3.46
N ASP A 143 -23.02 0.93 -3.55
CA ASP A 143 -23.92 0.08 -2.74
C ASP A 143 -23.89 -1.38 -3.25
N LEU A 144 -22.70 -1.92 -3.57
CA LEU A 144 -22.53 -3.34 -3.86
C LEU A 144 -22.81 -4.13 -2.61
N LYS A 145 -23.79 -5.03 -2.68
CA LYS A 145 -24.12 -5.92 -1.58
C LYS A 145 -23.30 -7.21 -1.68
N PHE A 146 -22.99 -7.81 -0.55
CA PHE A 146 -22.31 -9.10 -0.49
C PHE A 146 -23.04 -10.18 -1.32
N SER A 147 -24.39 -10.12 -1.37
CA SER A 147 -25.24 -10.97 -2.19
C SER A 147 -24.95 -10.90 -3.69
N ASP A 148 -24.43 -9.78 -4.18
CA ASP A 148 -24.18 -9.56 -5.61
C ASP A 148 -22.89 -10.27 -6.06
N LEU A 149 -22.06 -10.64 -5.09
CA LEU A 149 -20.76 -11.31 -5.29
C LEU A 149 -20.73 -12.75 -4.75
N GLU A 150 -21.88 -13.29 -4.33
CA GLU A 150 -21.96 -14.64 -3.73
C GLU A 150 -21.33 -15.72 -4.61
N LEU A 151 -21.53 -15.63 -5.92
CA LEU A 151 -20.96 -16.58 -6.87
C LEU A 151 -19.44 -16.49 -6.89
N ILE A 152 -18.90 -15.27 -6.90
CA ILE A 152 -17.45 -15.02 -6.91
C ILE A 152 -16.83 -15.54 -5.61
N PHE A 153 -17.44 -15.29 -4.47
CA PHE A 153 -16.96 -15.78 -3.18
C PHE A 153 -16.99 -17.31 -3.08
N LYS A 154 -17.98 -17.96 -3.69
CA LYS A 154 -18.06 -19.41 -3.77
C LYS A 154 -16.91 -20.00 -4.58
N ASP A 155 -16.59 -19.40 -5.72
CA ASP A 155 -15.49 -19.83 -6.58
C ASP A 155 -14.13 -19.58 -5.92
N LEU A 156 -13.95 -18.41 -5.27
CA LEU A 156 -12.76 -18.11 -4.48
C LEU A 156 -12.57 -19.10 -3.32
N LYS A 157 -13.63 -19.42 -2.60
CA LYS A 157 -13.58 -20.42 -1.52
C LYS A 157 -13.06 -21.76 -2.03
N SER A 158 -13.61 -22.25 -3.14
CA SER A 158 -13.15 -23.49 -3.77
C SER A 158 -11.68 -23.41 -4.21
N LEU A 159 -11.24 -22.27 -4.73
CA LEU A 159 -9.85 -22.06 -5.14
C LEU A 159 -8.90 -22.09 -3.96
N PHE A 160 -9.22 -21.40 -2.87
CA PHE A 160 -8.39 -21.33 -1.68
C PHE A 160 -8.29 -22.68 -0.96
N GLU A 161 -9.40 -23.42 -0.86
CA GLU A 161 -9.42 -24.79 -0.34
C GLU A 161 -8.52 -25.73 -1.16
N LYS A 162 -8.59 -25.66 -2.51
CA LYS A 162 -7.71 -26.43 -3.40
C LYS A 162 -6.23 -26.06 -3.25
N LYS A 163 -5.94 -24.82 -2.91
CA LYS A 163 -4.58 -24.32 -2.69
C LYS A 163 -4.07 -24.57 -1.26
N GLY A 164 -4.91 -25.13 -0.37
CA GLY A 164 -4.56 -25.43 1.02
C GLY A 164 -4.56 -24.19 1.95
N PHE A 165 -5.16 -23.09 1.53
CA PHE A 165 -5.32 -21.90 2.40
C PHE A 165 -6.50 -22.09 3.35
N ILE A 166 -6.28 -21.79 4.63
CA ILE A 166 -7.32 -21.78 5.65
C ILE A 166 -7.76 -20.34 5.89
N ILE A 167 -8.98 -20.01 5.46
CA ILE A 167 -9.54 -18.65 5.58
C ILE A 167 -10.74 -18.69 6.52
N ASN A 168 -10.80 -17.73 7.44
CA ASN A 168 -11.95 -17.55 8.31
C ASN A 168 -13.05 -16.73 7.61
N TRP A 169 -13.84 -17.39 6.76
CA TRP A 169 -14.92 -16.78 5.99
C TRP A 169 -15.94 -16.04 6.86
N LYS A 170 -16.27 -16.58 8.05
CA LYS A 170 -17.20 -15.91 9.00
C LYS A 170 -16.67 -14.58 9.52
N ALA A 171 -15.36 -14.42 9.61
CA ALA A 171 -14.76 -13.15 9.99
C ALA A 171 -14.80 -12.14 8.84
N LEU A 172 -14.57 -12.61 7.59
CA LEU A 172 -14.64 -11.78 6.39
C LEU A 172 -16.06 -11.25 6.12
N GLU A 173 -17.08 -12.09 6.31
CA GLU A 173 -18.50 -11.70 6.12
C GLU A 173 -18.97 -10.57 7.06
N LYS A 174 -18.22 -10.30 8.13
CA LYS A 174 -18.52 -9.21 9.08
C LYS A 174 -17.88 -7.88 8.69
N GLN A 175 -16.97 -7.89 7.73
CA GLN A 175 -16.29 -6.70 7.22
C GLN A 175 -17.11 -6.06 6.11
N SER A 176 -16.76 -4.82 5.75
CA SER A 176 -17.30 -4.22 4.52
C SER A 176 -16.85 -5.02 3.29
N LEU A 177 -17.58 -4.86 2.19
CA LEU A 177 -17.24 -5.55 0.95
C LEU A 177 -15.84 -5.18 0.47
N ASP A 178 -15.49 -3.90 0.53
CA ASP A 178 -14.17 -3.38 0.13
C ASP A 178 -13.05 -3.98 0.98
N GLU A 179 -13.22 -4.04 2.30
CA GLU A 179 -12.26 -4.68 3.21
C GLU A 179 -12.10 -6.17 2.90
N THR A 180 -13.20 -6.86 2.60
CA THR A 180 -13.18 -8.28 2.25
C THR A 180 -12.45 -8.52 0.93
N ILE A 181 -12.75 -7.76 -0.12
CA ILE A 181 -12.09 -7.87 -1.43
C ILE A 181 -10.60 -7.58 -1.30
N ASN A 182 -10.23 -6.52 -0.60
CA ASN A 182 -8.84 -6.15 -0.38
C ASN A 182 -8.08 -7.22 0.39
N ALA A 183 -8.68 -7.78 1.45
CA ALA A 183 -8.06 -8.85 2.24
C ALA A 183 -7.85 -10.15 1.43
N LEU A 184 -8.72 -10.45 0.48
CA LEU A 184 -8.60 -11.64 -0.38
C LEU A 184 -7.63 -11.44 -1.55
N ALA A 185 -7.37 -10.19 -1.97
CA ALA A 185 -6.51 -9.85 -3.09
C ALA A 185 -5.04 -9.61 -2.68
N MET A 186 -4.77 -9.36 -1.40
CA MET A 186 -3.43 -9.18 -0.83
C MET A 186 -2.75 -10.51 -0.55
#